data_b4720e35829b4f7abddd47c1a5ee762c
#
_entry.id   b4720e35829b4f7abddd47c1a5ee762c
#
_cell.length_a   1.000
_cell.length_b   1.000
_cell.length_c   1.000
_cell.angle_alpha   90.00
_cell.angle_beta   90.00
_cell.angle_gamma   90.00
#
_symmetry.space_group_name_H-M   'P 1'
#
loop_
_entity.id
_entity.type
_entity.pdbx_description
1 polymer ?
#
loop_
_entity_poly.entity_id
_entity_poly.type
_entity_poly.pdbx_seq_one_letter_code
_entity_poly.pdbx_strand_id
1 'polypeptide(L)'
;FAELLFPDVTKTPEYYEEKYPYRKLPNKAEVTRLAPSPTGFIHLGNLYSALTDERLAHRNGGKFYLRIEDTDAKRTVEGAVDTVINVLRYFNIEFDEGAGYPDDDERNAYGPYYQTQRVDIYHVYAKSLVERGLAYPCFCTEEELEEVRKQQEEAKELTGYYGKYATCRNLSDEEIEANIKAGKPYVLRLRSQGSPDKEIVFVDEIKGEVKLPENIHDIVLLKKDGIPTYHFAHAIDDHLMRTTVVVRGGEWLASAPIHYELFHVLGFKMPKYAHTAHLMKFDEETGGKRKLSKRKDPELSLDYYRKDGYHPYTMKVYLMTLLNSNFEEWHEKFPDKDINEFPFSLDKMSTSGALFDKDKLHNICKNELSKLSEDELYDFLYDWAEENEPEKKNIWFADKEKMLGILRLYMGIGMKRRRKDFMYAKQIFEMIGYFFDMEDTQEKDEFRMDTEDVKTILNEYLSMYNHEDDNSEWFNKLKAIADKHGYASDMKAYKANPEAFKGNVSDIAEVIRIAVTGKANTPDLWSIVHVMGEAQMRDKIQKVLA
;
A
#
# COMPACT_ATOMS: atom_id res chain seq x y z
N PHE A 1 -43.90 -10.82 17.17
CA PHE A 1 -43.19 -9.55 17.53
C PHE A 1 -42.30 -8.99 16.41
N ALA A 2 -42.04 -9.76 15.34
CA ALA A 2 -41.25 -9.25 14.20
C ALA A 2 -41.80 -7.93 13.62
N GLU A 3 -43.13 -7.81 13.48
CA GLU A 3 -43.78 -6.57 13.02
C GLU A 3 -43.60 -5.41 14.01
N LEU A 4 -43.49 -5.67 15.31
CA LEU A 4 -43.22 -4.64 16.30
C LEU A 4 -41.79 -4.12 16.24
N LEU A 5 -40.84 -5.01 15.92
CA LEU A 5 -39.43 -4.64 15.77
C LEU A 5 -39.16 -3.90 14.45
N PHE A 6 -39.86 -4.27 13.40
CA PHE A 6 -39.63 -3.78 12.03
C PHE A 6 -40.95 -3.35 11.35
N PRO A 7 -41.69 -2.35 11.92
CA PRO A 7 -43.01 -1.94 11.41
C PRO A 7 -42.96 -1.34 9.99
N ASP A 8 -41.83 -0.70 9.62
CA ASP A 8 -41.65 -0.03 8.35
C ASP A 8 -41.03 -0.91 7.27
N VAL A 9 -40.69 -2.14 7.61
CA VAL A 9 -40.07 -3.09 6.66
C VAL A 9 -41.13 -3.83 5.89
N THR A 10 -41.36 -3.40 4.64
CA THR A 10 -42.36 -3.97 3.72
C THR A 10 -41.77 -4.85 2.62
N LYS A 11 -40.47 -4.73 2.37
CA LYS A 11 -39.76 -5.57 1.39
C LYS A 11 -39.38 -6.93 1.98
N THR A 12 -39.12 -7.88 1.10
CA THR A 12 -38.73 -9.24 1.48
C THR A 12 -37.31 -9.56 0.97
N PRO A 13 -36.66 -10.63 1.48
CA PRO A 13 -35.40 -11.10 0.92
C PRO A 13 -35.45 -11.35 -0.59
N GLU A 14 -36.54 -11.91 -1.11
CA GLU A 14 -36.74 -12.21 -2.53
C GLU A 14 -36.68 -10.96 -3.40
N TYR A 15 -37.20 -9.83 -2.89
CA TYR A 15 -37.11 -8.52 -3.58
C TYR A 15 -35.65 -8.15 -3.87
N TYR A 16 -34.75 -8.37 -2.91
CA TYR A 16 -33.33 -8.04 -3.08
C TYR A 16 -32.58 -9.10 -3.90
N GLU A 17 -33.00 -10.37 -3.86
CA GLU A 17 -32.47 -11.40 -4.75
C GLU A 17 -32.76 -11.06 -6.23
N GLU A 18 -33.96 -10.55 -6.54
CA GLU A 18 -34.33 -10.11 -7.89
C GLU A 18 -33.62 -8.80 -8.27
N LYS A 19 -33.51 -7.86 -7.33
CA LYS A 19 -32.85 -6.56 -7.56
C LYS A 19 -31.35 -6.74 -7.87
N TYR A 20 -30.68 -7.67 -7.23
CA TYR A 20 -29.25 -7.95 -7.38
C TYR A 20 -29.04 -9.35 -7.98
N PRO A 21 -29.28 -9.54 -9.29
CA PRO A 21 -29.20 -10.86 -9.92
C PRO A 21 -27.78 -11.40 -9.93
N TYR A 22 -27.66 -12.72 -10.15
CA TYR A 22 -26.34 -13.33 -10.40
C TYR A 22 -25.67 -12.72 -11.63
N ARG A 23 -24.37 -12.47 -11.54
CA ARG A 23 -23.59 -11.85 -12.61
C ARG A 23 -23.39 -12.79 -13.79
N LYS A 24 -23.48 -12.25 -15.00
CA LYS A 24 -23.13 -12.96 -16.24
C LYS A 24 -21.66 -12.71 -16.56
N LEU A 25 -20.79 -13.56 -16.03
CA LEU A 25 -19.34 -13.44 -16.18
C LEU A 25 -18.76 -14.65 -16.91
N PRO A 26 -17.53 -14.54 -17.49
CA PRO A 26 -16.82 -15.67 -18.07
C PRO A 26 -16.66 -16.83 -17.08
N ASN A 27 -16.43 -18.03 -17.62
CA ASN A 27 -16.17 -19.19 -16.76
C ASN A 27 -14.92 -18.98 -15.91
N LYS A 28 -14.98 -19.35 -14.63
CA LYS A 28 -13.93 -19.16 -13.61
C LYS A 28 -13.62 -17.69 -13.26
N ALA A 29 -14.42 -16.74 -13.74
CA ALA A 29 -14.30 -15.37 -13.31
C ALA A 29 -14.67 -15.22 -11.84
N GLU A 30 -13.87 -14.47 -11.10
CA GLU A 30 -14.07 -14.21 -9.68
C GLU A 30 -14.55 -12.77 -9.45
N VAL A 31 -15.38 -12.59 -8.44
CA VAL A 31 -15.80 -11.28 -7.93
C VAL A 31 -15.17 -11.07 -6.56
N THR A 32 -14.36 -10.05 -6.46
CA THR A 32 -13.61 -9.71 -5.24
C THR A 32 -13.90 -8.28 -4.81
N ARG A 33 -13.53 -7.92 -3.59
CA ARG A 33 -13.75 -6.56 -3.08
C ARG A 33 -12.69 -6.12 -2.09
N LEU A 34 -12.33 -4.84 -2.15
CA LEU A 34 -11.73 -4.15 -1.03
C LEU A 34 -12.83 -3.50 -0.20
N ALA A 35 -12.81 -3.72 1.11
CA ALA A 35 -13.86 -3.26 2.02
C ALA A 35 -13.27 -2.51 3.24
N PRO A 36 -12.66 -1.33 3.05
CA PRO A 36 -12.03 -0.59 4.13
C PRO A 36 -13.07 0.15 4.98
N SER A 37 -12.76 0.31 6.27
CA SER A 37 -13.42 1.31 7.12
C SER A 37 -12.83 2.70 6.84
N PRO A 38 -13.65 3.78 6.78
CA PRO A 38 -13.19 5.12 6.41
C PRO A 38 -12.52 5.83 7.59
N THR A 39 -11.37 5.33 8.02
CA THR A 39 -10.59 5.86 9.17
C THR A 39 -9.56 6.92 8.77
N GLY A 40 -9.43 7.24 7.49
CA GLY A 40 -8.44 8.17 6.95
C GLY A 40 -7.01 7.64 6.93
N PHE A 41 -6.76 6.43 7.42
CA PHE A 41 -5.47 5.76 7.37
C PHE A 41 -5.53 4.53 6.48
N ILE A 42 -4.79 4.57 5.38
CA ILE A 42 -4.61 3.44 4.49
C ILE A 42 -3.16 2.96 4.57
N HIS A 43 -2.95 1.67 4.68
CA HIS A 43 -1.65 1.08 4.94
C HIS A 43 -1.24 0.05 3.88
N LEU A 44 0.03 -0.31 3.89
CA LEU A 44 0.62 -1.25 2.93
C LEU A 44 -0.12 -2.60 2.86
N GLY A 45 -0.69 -3.06 3.98
CA GLY A 45 -1.54 -4.26 4.01
C GLY A 45 -2.83 -4.11 3.21
N ASN A 46 -3.40 -2.89 3.13
CA ASN A 46 -4.57 -2.64 2.27
C ASN A 46 -4.19 -2.72 0.79
N LEU A 47 -3.03 -2.17 0.40
CA LEU A 47 -2.54 -2.27 -0.97
C LEU A 47 -2.21 -3.72 -1.34
N TYR A 48 -1.61 -4.47 -0.41
CA TYR A 48 -1.34 -5.90 -0.56
C TYR A 48 -2.63 -6.71 -0.81
N SER A 49 -3.67 -6.45 -0.02
CA SER A 49 -4.99 -7.09 -0.20
C SER A 49 -5.67 -6.63 -1.50
N ALA A 50 -5.66 -5.33 -1.80
CA ALA A 50 -6.26 -4.78 -3.00
C ALA A 50 -5.62 -5.34 -4.28
N LEU A 51 -4.30 -5.50 -4.29
CA LEU A 51 -3.60 -6.13 -5.41
C LEU A 51 -3.96 -7.62 -5.55
N THR A 52 -4.12 -8.33 -4.44
CA THR A 52 -4.58 -9.72 -4.44
C THR A 52 -5.99 -9.82 -5.04
N ASP A 53 -6.92 -8.98 -4.57
CA ASP A 53 -8.30 -8.93 -5.05
C ASP A 53 -8.38 -8.60 -6.54
N GLU A 54 -7.62 -7.59 -6.98
CA GLU A 54 -7.57 -7.15 -8.37
C GLU A 54 -7.02 -8.25 -9.29
N ARG A 55 -5.92 -8.90 -8.89
CA ARG A 55 -5.33 -10.01 -9.68
C ARG A 55 -6.26 -11.21 -9.79
N LEU A 56 -6.96 -11.56 -8.72
CA LEU A 56 -7.93 -12.65 -8.74
C LEU A 56 -9.12 -12.37 -9.68
N ALA A 57 -9.67 -11.15 -9.59
CA ALA A 57 -10.79 -10.75 -10.42
C ALA A 57 -10.39 -10.65 -11.90
N HIS A 58 -9.33 -9.90 -12.20
CA HIS A 58 -8.99 -9.54 -13.58
C HIS A 58 -8.36 -10.67 -14.38
N ARG A 59 -7.69 -11.64 -13.75
CA ARG A 59 -7.05 -12.77 -14.46
C ARG A 59 -8.01 -13.58 -15.34
N ASN A 60 -9.29 -13.61 -15.00
CA ASN A 60 -10.31 -14.39 -15.72
C ASN A 60 -11.53 -13.54 -16.15
N GLY A 61 -11.40 -12.21 -16.20
CA GLY A 61 -12.47 -11.31 -16.63
C GLY A 61 -13.60 -11.14 -15.62
N GLY A 62 -13.28 -11.23 -14.33
CA GLY A 62 -14.20 -11.00 -13.23
C GLY A 62 -14.37 -9.52 -12.88
N LYS A 63 -14.81 -9.24 -11.65
CA LYS A 63 -15.07 -7.89 -11.16
C LYS A 63 -14.40 -7.64 -9.82
N PHE A 64 -13.76 -6.49 -9.68
CA PHE A 64 -13.18 -5.99 -8.45
C PHE A 64 -13.89 -4.70 -8.05
N TYR A 65 -14.49 -4.63 -6.85
CA TYR A 65 -15.25 -3.48 -6.39
C TYR A 65 -14.80 -2.91 -5.04
N LEU A 66 -15.12 -1.64 -4.79
CA LEU A 66 -14.86 -0.95 -3.54
C LEU A 66 -16.16 -0.81 -2.74
N ARG A 67 -16.20 -1.36 -1.52
CA ARG A 67 -17.26 -1.17 -0.55
C ARG A 67 -16.72 -0.45 0.69
N ILE A 68 -17.43 0.57 1.16
CA ILE A 68 -17.04 1.32 2.35
C ILE A 68 -17.82 0.80 3.56
N GLU A 69 -17.10 0.31 4.54
CA GLU A 69 -17.64 -0.22 5.80
C GLU A 69 -17.66 0.88 6.88
N ASP A 70 -18.65 1.78 6.77
CA ASP A 70 -18.82 3.01 7.57
C ASP A 70 -19.82 2.85 8.72
N THR A 71 -20.09 1.63 9.17
CA THR A 71 -21.05 1.34 10.24
C THR A 71 -20.57 1.74 11.65
N ASP A 72 -19.31 2.13 11.81
CA ASP A 72 -18.76 2.66 13.06
C ASP A 72 -18.56 4.19 12.94
N ALA A 73 -19.58 4.96 13.30
CA ALA A 73 -19.55 6.42 13.24
C ALA A 73 -18.40 7.06 14.05
N LYS A 74 -17.94 6.41 15.12
CA LYS A 74 -16.84 6.92 15.95
C LYS A 74 -15.48 6.88 15.25
N ARG A 75 -15.34 6.05 14.23
CA ARG A 75 -14.09 5.87 13.47
C ARG A 75 -14.13 6.56 12.10
N THR A 76 -15.29 7.03 11.68
CA THR A 76 -15.44 7.70 10.37
C THR A 76 -14.81 9.08 10.41
N VAL A 77 -13.89 9.35 9.48
CA VAL A 77 -13.21 10.63 9.28
C VAL A 77 -13.70 11.25 7.98
N GLU A 78 -14.07 12.52 8.00
CA GLU A 78 -14.50 13.25 6.80
C GLU A 78 -13.37 13.26 5.75
N GLY A 79 -13.72 13.03 4.47
CA GLY A 79 -12.74 12.94 3.37
C GLY A 79 -11.91 11.66 3.33
N ALA A 80 -12.11 10.74 4.28
CA ALA A 80 -11.33 9.49 4.33
C ALA A 80 -11.57 8.59 3.11
N VAL A 81 -12.78 8.58 2.56
CA VAL A 81 -13.11 7.77 1.38
C VAL A 81 -12.36 8.27 0.15
N ASP A 82 -12.38 9.59 -0.09
CA ASP A 82 -11.63 10.20 -1.19
C ASP A 82 -10.13 9.96 -1.04
N THR A 83 -9.62 10.01 0.18
CA THR A 83 -8.21 9.67 0.48
C THR A 83 -7.90 8.23 0.09
N VAL A 84 -8.74 7.26 0.46
CA VAL A 84 -8.57 5.85 0.09
C VAL A 84 -8.56 5.68 -1.43
N ILE A 85 -9.53 6.26 -2.13
CA ILE A 85 -9.64 6.17 -3.58
C ILE A 85 -8.42 6.78 -4.26
N ASN A 86 -8.01 7.99 -3.87
CA ASN A 86 -6.91 8.72 -4.48
C ASN A 86 -5.56 8.03 -4.24
N VAL A 87 -5.33 7.51 -3.03
CA VAL A 87 -4.10 6.78 -2.71
C VAL A 87 -4.03 5.48 -3.52
N LEU A 88 -5.10 4.71 -3.60
CA LEU A 88 -5.11 3.47 -4.38
C LEU A 88 -4.98 3.73 -5.88
N ARG A 89 -5.59 4.79 -6.39
CA ARG A 89 -5.44 5.23 -7.78
C ARG A 89 -3.99 5.60 -8.11
N TYR A 90 -3.27 6.24 -7.19
CA TYR A 90 -1.83 6.49 -7.36
C TYR A 90 -1.05 5.20 -7.61
N PHE A 91 -1.43 4.08 -6.97
CA PHE A 91 -0.80 2.78 -7.17
C PHE A 91 -1.42 1.96 -8.32
N ASN A 92 -2.17 2.61 -9.22
CA ASN A 92 -2.82 1.97 -10.38
C ASN A 92 -3.77 0.83 -9.98
N ILE A 93 -4.44 0.97 -8.84
CA ILE A 93 -5.53 0.09 -8.44
C ILE A 93 -6.83 0.70 -8.93
N GLU A 94 -7.46 0.03 -9.89
CA GLU A 94 -8.72 0.45 -10.49
C GLU A 94 -9.83 -0.51 -10.10
N PHE A 95 -10.95 0.07 -9.67
CA PHE A 95 -12.15 -0.68 -9.36
C PHE A 95 -13.07 -0.71 -10.57
N ASP A 96 -13.65 -1.88 -10.85
CA ASP A 96 -14.68 -2.02 -11.89
C ASP A 96 -16.01 -1.41 -11.45
N GLU A 97 -16.28 -1.41 -10.14
CA GLU A 97 -17.53 -0.96 -9.52
C GLU A 97 -17.24 -0.41 -8.12
N GLY A 98 -18.21 0.27 -7.53
CA GLY A 98 -18.15 0.58 -6.11
C GLY A 98 -18.24 2.06 -5.73
N ALA A 99 -17.85 2.35 -4.51
CA ALA A 99 -17.81 3.71 -3.99
C ALA A 99 -16.90 4.61 -4.85
N GLY A 100 -17.33 5.85 -5.07
CA GLY A 100 -16.63 6.83 -5.90
C GLY A 100 -17.15 6.95 -7.32
N TYR A 101 -18.09 6.09 -7.74
CA TYR A 101 -18.83 6.26 -8.99
C TYR A 101 -20.20 6.87 -8.72
N PRO A 102 -20.78 7.67 -9.66
CA PRO A 102 -22.12 8.24 -9.53
C PRO A 102 -23.19 7.15 -9.36
N ASP A 103 -24.27 7.46 -8.64
CA ASP A 103 -25.33 6.50 -8.32
C ASP A 103 -26.08 5.97 -9.55
N ASP A 104 -26.15 6.77 -10.63
CA ASP A 104 -26.77 6.44 -11.91
C ASP A 104 -25.82 5.74 -12.91
N ASP A 105 -24.59 5.51 -12.52
CA ASP A 105 -23.59 4.79 -13.31
C ASP A 105 -23.86 3.27 -13.26
N GLU A 106 -23.69 2.59 -14.39
CA GLU A 106 -23.81 1.13 -14.45
C GLU A 106 -22.82 0.39 -13.51
N ARG A 107 -21.72 1.07 -13.13
CA ARG A 107 -20.74 0.61 -12.14
C ARG A 107 -21.26 0.64 -10.70
N ASN A 108 -22.50 1.14 -10.50
CA ASN A 108 -23.24 1.11 -9.24
C ASN A 108 -24.41 0.12 -9.24
N ALA A 109 -24.49 -0.80 -10.20
CA ALA A 109 -25.62 -1.73 -10.34
C ALA A 109 -25.90 -2.59 -9.09
N TYR A 110 -24.90 -2.85 -8.25
CA TYR A 110 -25.02 -3.60 -6.98
C TYR A 110 -24.95 -2.70 -5.75
N GLY A 111 -24.99 -1.39 -5.96
CA GLY A 111 -24.97 -0.38 -4.89
C GLY A 111 -26.28 -0.26 -4.12
N PRO A 112 -26.32 0.70 -3.13
CA PRO A 112 -25.19 1.57 -2.75
C PRO A 112 -24.03 0.78 -2.15
N TYR A 113 -22.79 1.35 -2.25
CA TYR A 113 -21.59 0.68 -1.76
C TYR A 113 -21.07 1.23 -0.41
N TYR A 114 -21.87 2.05 0.26
CA TYR A 114 -21.66 2.50 1.63
C TYR A 114 -22.63 1.73 2.54
N GLN A 115 -22.12 1.06 3.56
CA GLN A 115 -22.96 0.21 4.40
C GLN A 115 -24.06 0.98 5.14
N THR A 116 -23.78 2.21 5.58
CA THR A 116 -24.81 3.07 6.19
C THR A 116 -26.00 3.38 5.26
N GLN A 117 -25.81 3.35 3.95
CA GLN A 117 -26.87 3.55 2.96
C GLN A 117 -27.68 2.27 2.68
N ARG A 118 -27.31 1.15 3.27
CA ARG A 118 -27.91 -0.19 3.08
C ARG A 118 -28.72 -0.67 4.29
N VAL A 119 -28.95 0.17 5.27
CA VAL A 119 -29.62 -0.20 6.54
C VAL A 119 -30.97 -0.87 6.28
N ASP A 120 -31.76 -0.37 5.33
CA ASP A 120 -33.05 -0.98 4.95
C ASP A 120 -32.91 -2.42 4.46
N ILE A 121 -31.83 -2.74 3.76
CA ILE A 121 -31.54 -4.11 3.31
C ILE A 121 -31.30 -5.01 4.52
N TYR A 122 -30.46 -4.57 5.45
CA TYR A 122 -30.14 -5.36 6.65
C TYR A 122 -31.37 -5.61 7.50
N HIS A 123 -32.27 -4.63 7.61
CA HIS A 123 -33.53 -4.75 8.37
C HIS A 123 -34.46 -5.81 7.76
N VAL A 124 -34.49 -5.95 6.43
CA VAL A 124 -35.29 -7.00 5.75
C VAL A 124 -34.80 -8.40 6.16
N TYR A 125 -33.50 -8.62 6.11
CA TYR A 125 -32.93 -9.91 6.51
C TYR A 125 -33.01 -10.15 8.02
N ALA A 126 -32.86 -9.10 8.83
CA ALA A 126 -33.07 -9.17 10.28
C ALA A 126 -34.49 -9.57 10.63
N LYS A 127 -35.51 -8.94 10.00
CA LYS A 127 -36.91 -9.30 10.17
C LYS A 127 -37.16 -10.75 9.81
N SER A 128 -36.65 -11.20 8.69
CA SER A 128 -36.77 -12.61 8.26
C SER A 128 -36.17 -13.59 9.27
N LEU A 129 -35.01 -13.27 9.87
CA LEU A 129 -34.42 -14.11 10.91
C LEU A 129 -35.28 -14.13 12.18
N VAL A 130 -35.88 -13.01 12.57
CA VAL A 130 -36.81 -12.95 13.73
C VAL A 130 -38.06 -13.79 13.45
N GLU A 131 -38.66 -13.67 12.28
CA GLU A 131 -39.85 -14.46 11.88
C GLU A 131 -39.59 -15.97 11.92
N ARG A 132 -38.36 -16.38 11.61
CA ARG A 132 -37.91 -17.77 11.64
C ARG A 132 -37.41 -18.24 13.01
N GLY A 133 -37.47 -17.37 14.03
CA GLY A 133 -36.97 -17.67 15.38
C GLY A 133 -35.44 -17.78 15.51
N LEU A 134 -34.70 -17.28 14.52
CA LEU A 134 -33.23 -17.32 14.44
C LEU A 134 -32.55 -16.03 14.95
N ALA A 135 -33.34 -15.02 15.30
CA ALA A 135 -32.87 -13.80 15.95
C ALA A 135 -33.88 -13.32 16.99
N TYR A 136 -33.43 -12.60 17.99
CA TYR A 136 -34.25 -12.10 19.09
C TYR A 136 -33.70 -10.77 19.65
N PRO A 137 -34.55 -9.92 20.25
CA PRO A 137 -34.11 -8.70 20.91
C PRO A 137 -33.50 -8.99 22.28
N CYS A 138 -32.39 -8.35 22.56
CA CYS A 138 -31.72 -8.43 23.85
C CYS A 138 -31.75 -7.05 24.52
N PHE A 139 -32.34 -6.99 25.72
CA PHE A 139 -32.56 -5.76 26.49
C PHE A 139 -31.51 -5.57 27.61
N CYS A 140 -30.47 -6.39 27.66
CA CYS A 140 -29.42 -6.29 28.67
C CYS A 140 -28.71 -4.94 28.61
N THR A 141 -28.45 -4.35 29.78
CA THR A 141 -27.62 -3.16 29.94
C THR A 141 -26.14 -3.49 29.84
N GLU A 142 -25.30 -2.47 29.71
CA GLU A 142 -23.84 -2.66 29.69
C GLU A 142 -23.34 -3.18 31.03
N GLU A 143 -23.96 -2.75 32.15
CA GLU A 143 -23.65 -3.21 33.50
C GLU A 143 -23.97 -4.70 33.69
N GLU A 144 -25.14 -5.14 33.20
CA GLU A 144 -25.54 -6.56 33.24
C GLU A 144 -24.58 -7.44 32.42
N LEU A 145 -24.16 -6.97 31.23
CA LEU A 145 -23.20 -7.70 30.40
C LEU A 145 -21.81 -7.75 31.01
N GLU A 146 -21.37 -6.67 31.67
CA GLU A 146 -20.09 -6.66 32.39
C GLU A 146 -20.10 -7.59 33.59
N GLU A 147 -21.21 -7.67 34.31
CA GLU A 147 -21.38 -8.62 35.43
C GLU A 147 -21.31 -10.07 34.93
N VAL A 148 -21.99 -10.37 33.82
CA VAL A 148 -21.90 -11.69 33.17
C VAL A 148 -20.44 -12.02 32.80
N ARG A 149 -19.72 -11.06 32.26
CA ARG A 149 -18.30 -11.25 31.90
C ARG A 149 -17.44 -11.59 33.10
N LYS A 150 -17.62 -10.88 34.24
CA LYS A 150 -16.90 -11.16 35.49
C LYS A 150 -17.17 -12.56 36.02
N GLN A 151 -18.43 -12.96 36.00
CA GLN A 151 -18.82 -14.31 36.42
C GLN A 151 -18.17 -15.42 35.58
N GLN A 152 -18.09 -15.19 34.26
CA GLN A 152 -17.42 -16.11 33.33
C GLN A 152 -15.91 -16.17 33.58
N GLU A 153 -15.26 -15.02 33.80
CA GLU A 153 -13.83 -14.94 34.09
C GLU A 153 -13.50 -15.65 35.44
N GLU A 154 -14.32 -15.44 36.49
CA GLU A 154 -14.18 -16.12 37.78
C GLU A 154 -14.37 -17.63 37.67
N ALA A 155 -15.35 -18.05 36.85
CA ALA A 155 -15.61 -19.47 36.60
C ALA A 155 -14.59 -20.09 35.61
N LYS A 156 -13.70 -19.31 35.02
CA LYS A 156 -12.78 -19.71 33.92
C LYS A 156 -13.50 -20.32 32.72
N GLU A 157 -14.70 -19.82 32.45
CA GLU A 157 -15.48 -20.16 31.26
C GLU A 157 -15.21 -19.19 30.13
N LEU A 158 -15.60 -19.56 28.90
CA LEU A 158 -15.48 -18.70 27.75
C LEU A 158 -16.33 -17.44 27.94
N THR A 159 -15.75 -16.25 27.71
CA THR A 159 -16.48 -15.00 27.80
C THR A 159 -17.36 -14.77 26.57
N GLY A 160 -18.56 -14.23 26.77
CA GLY A 160 -19.50 -13.90 25.71
C GLY A 160 -20.95 -14.17 26.05
N TYR A 161 -21.84 -13.92 25.13
CA TYR A 161 -23.30 -14.05 25.34
C TYR A 161 -23.79 -15.37 24.74
N TYR A 162 -23.94 -16.40 25.53
CA TYR A 162 -24.33 -17.76 25.11
C TYR A 162 -24.90 -18.59 26.27
N GLY A 163 -25.63 -19.65 25.95
CA GLY A 163 -26.10 -20.67 26.89
C GLY A 163 -26.85 -20.05 28.09
N LYS A 164 -26.45 -20.43 29.31
CA LYS A 164 -27.02 -19.93 30.58
C LYS A 164 -26.81 -18.41 30.77
N TYR A 165 -25.84 -17.85 30.12
CA TYR A 165 -25.50 -16.42 30.20
C TYR A 165 -26.31 -15.54 29.22
N ALA A 166 -27.00 -16.14 28.26
CA ALA A 166 -27.86 -15.44 27.31
C ALA A 166 -29.28 -15.23 27.87
N THR A 167 -29.40 -14.35 28.85
CA THR A 167 -30.62 -14.21 29.67
C THR A 167 -31.86 -13.83 28.86
N CYS A 168 -31.72 -13.00 27.80
CA CYS A 168 -32.83 -12.61 26.93
C CYS A 168 -33.20 -13.70 25.90
N ARG A 169 -32.40 -14.74 25.73
CA ARG A 169 -32.60 -15.76 24.69
C ARG A 169 -33.93 -16.51 24.85
N ASN A 170 -34.39 -16.67 26.05
CA ASN A 170 -35.57 -17.48 26.39
C ASN A 170 -36.74 -16.65 26.96
N LEU A 171 -36.74 -15.32 26.71
CA LEU A 171 -37.90 -14.49 27.02
C LEU A 171 -39.12 -14.94 26.21
N SER A 172 -40.30 -14.92 26.83
CA SER A 172 -41.56 -15.20 26.14
C SER A 172 -41.93 -14.05 25.21
N ASP A 173 -42.81 -14.31 24.25
CA ASP A 173 -43.28 -13.28 23.31
C ASP A 173 -43.96 -12.12 24.06
N GLU A 174 -44.70 -12.44 25.15
CA GLU A 174 -45.36 -11.43 26.00
C GLU A 174 -44.34 -10.54 26.73
N GLU A 175 -43.24 -11.12 27.23
CA GLU A 175 -42.16 -10.37 27.88
C GLU A 175 -41.43 -9.47 26.87
N ILE A 176 -41.16 -9.98 25.67
CA ILE A 176 -40.59 -9.20 24.58
C ILE A 176 -41.47 -8.04 24.21
N GLU A 177 -42.76 -8.29 23.97
CA GLU A 177 -43.73 -7.23 23.62
C GLU A 177 -43.84 -6.19 24.74
N ALA A 178 -43.89 -6.61 26.01
CA ALA A 178 -43.96 -5.70 27.15
C ALA A 178 -42.74 -4.77 27.21
N ASN A 179 -41.53 -5.33 26.99
CA ASN A 179 -40.30 -4.55 26.95
C ASN A 179 -40.25 -3.57 25.79
N ILE A 180 -40.71 -3.96 24.59
CA ILE A 180 -40.77 -3.10 23.41
C ILE A 180 -41.78 -1.96 23.66
N LYS A 181 -43.00 -2.26 24.14
CA LYS A 181 -44.04 -1.29 24.45
C LYS A 181 -43.62 -0.31 25.55
N ALA A 182 -42.78 -0.75 26.49
CA ALA A 182 -42.16 0.09 27.52
C ALA A 182 -41.01 0.97 26.98
N GLY A 183 -40.66 0.88 25.70
CA GLY A 183 -39.60 1.67 25.07
C GLY A 183 -38.21 1.29 25.53
N LYS A 184 -37.97 0.07 26.04
CA LYS A 184 -36.65 -0.37 26.43
C LYS A 184 -35.73 -0.48 25.21
N PRO A 185 -34.53 0.11 25.26
CA PRO A 185 -33.57 -0.05 24.18
C PRO A 185 -33.10 -1.51 24.08
N TYR A 186 -32.88 -1.98 22.87
CA TYR A 186 -32.43 -3.35 22.62
C TYR A 186 -31.40 -3.42 21.50
N VAL A 187 -30.65 -4.49 21.46
CA VAL A 187 -29.87 -4.95 20.31
C VAL A 187 -30.52 -6.21 19.74
N LEU A 188 -30.41 -6.45 18.44
CA LEU A 188 -30.84 -7.71 17.86
C LEU A 188 -29.68 -8.70 17.88
N ARG A 189 -29.93 -9.91 18.43
CA ARG A 189 -28.93 -10.98 18.48
C ARG A 189 -29.30 -12.17 17.63
N LEU A 190 -28.29 -12.81 17.06
CA LEU A 190 -28.42 -14.15 16.47
C LEU A 190 -28.78 -15.15 17.58
N ARG A 191 -29.69 -16.07 17.29
CA ARG A 191 -29.90 -17.27 18.10
C ARG A 191 -29.00 -18.37 17.54
N SER A 192 -27.76 -18.43 18.03
CA SER A 192 -26.78 -19.42 17.55
C SER A 192 -27.29 -20.85 17.68
N GLN A 193 -27.05 -21.65 16.66
CA GLN A 193 -27.40 -23.04 16.58
C GLN A 193 -26.20 -23.97 16.83
N GLY A 194 -25.01 -23.38 17.08
CA GLY A 194 -23.78 -24.13 17.26
C GLY A 194 -23.69 -24.86 18.58
N SER A 195 -22.83 -25.85 18.65
CA SER A 195 -22.54 -26.69 19.82
C SER A 195 -21.07 -26.55 20.20
N PRO A 196 -20.77 -26.48 21.53
CA PRO A 196 -19.39 -26.42 21.98
C PRO A 196 -18.59 -27.70 21.69
N ASP A 197 -19.28 -28.80 21.43
CA ASP A 197 -18.69 -30.12 21.17
C ASP A 197 -18.46 -30.43 19.71
N LYS A 198 -18.74 -29.45 18.83
CA LYS A 198 -18.64 -29.64 17.39
C LYS A 198 -17.63 -28.69 16.77
N GLU A 199 -17.04 -29.14 15.66
CA GLU A 199 -16.14 -28.37 14.82
C GLU A 199 -16.69 -28.25 13.41
N ILE A 200 -16.34 -27.16 12.74
CA ILE A 200 -16.50 -26.98 11.30
C ILE A 200 -15.16 -27.24 10.61
N VAL A 201 -15.22 -27.77 9.42
CA VAL A 201 -14.09 -27.81 8.50
C VAL A 201 -14.22 -26.60 7.58
N PHE A 202 -13.33 -25.64 7.77
CA PHE A 202 -13.27 -24.42 6.98
C PHE A 202 -12.13 -24.54 5.98
N VAL A 203 -12.46 -24.41 4.68
CA VAL A 203 -11.45 -24.47 3.62
C VAL A 203 -11.04 -23.05 3.26
N ASP A 204 -9.79 -22.72 3.53
CA ASP A 204 -9.17 -21.46 3.17
C ASP A 204 -8.31 -21.62 1.93
N GLU A 205 -8.44 -20.72 0.96
CA GLU A 205 -7.75 -20.83 -0.34
C GLU A 205 -6.22 -20.66 -0.23
N ILE A 206 -5.73 -20.10 0.88
CA ILE A 206 -4.29 -19.93 1.13
C ILE A 206 -3.78 -20.97 2.14
N LYS A 207 -4.51 -21.17 3.22
CA LYS A 207 -4.09 -22.01 4.36
C LYS A 207 -4.51 -23.48 4.23
N GLY A 208 -5.41 -23.77 3.28
CA GLY A 208 -5.99 -25.11 3.14
C GLY A 208 -7.08 -25.40 4.19
N GLU A 209 -7.23 -26.65 4.55
CA GLU A 209 -8.22 -27.09 5.53
C GLU A 209 -7.88 -26.64 6.94
N VAL A 210 -8.80 -25.93 7.58
CA VAL A 210 -8.68 -25.48 8.98
C VAL A 210 -9.88 -26.00 9.75
N LYS A 211 -9.63 -26.65 10.89
CA LYS A 211 -10.66 -27.07 11.83
C LYS A 211 -10.88 -26.00 12.88
N LEU A 212 -12.10 -25.55 13.04
CA LEU A 212 -12.49 -24.49 13.97
C LEU A 212 -13.71 -24.96 14.78
N PRO A 213 -13.84 -24.57 16.08
CA PRO A 213 -15.05 -24.84 16.84
C PRO A 213 -16.24 -24.12 16.22
N GLU A 214 -17.44 -24.69 16.31
CA GLU A 214 -18.67 -24.00 15.93
C GLU A 214 -18.83 -22.71 16.75
N ASN A 215 -19.48 -21.69 16.15
CA ASN A 215 -19.89 -20.51 16.91
C ASN A 215 -21.01 -20.88 17.88
N ILE A 216 -20.87 -20.56 19.15
CA ILE A 216 -21.90 -20.74 20.19
C ILE A 216 -22.44 -19.40 20.72
N HIS A 217 -21.85 -18.28 20.30
CA HIS A 217 -22.23 -16.96 20.78
C HIS A 217 -23.45 -16.42 20.03
N ASP A 218 -24.39 -15.87 20.80
CA ASP A 218 -25.50 -15.10 20.25
C ASP A 218 -24.99 -13.68 19.95
N ILE A 219 -24.28 -13.55 18.82
CA ILE A 219 -23.66 -12.28 18.41
C ILE A 219 -24.72 -11.20 18.15
N VAL A 220 -24.33 -9.94 18.31
CA VAL A 220 -25.16 -8.81 17.93
C VAL A 220 -25.20 -8.70 16.40
N LEU A 221 -26.39 -8.72 15.82
CA LEU A 221 -26.66 -8.47 14.41
C LEU A 221 -26.87 -6.99 14.13
N LEU A 222 -27.82 -6.37 14.88
CA LEU A 222 -28.11 -4.95 14.84
C LEU A 222 -27.83 -4.30 16.19
N LYS A 223 -27.18 -3.15 16.17
CA LYS A 223 -26.92 -2.31 17.35
C LYS A 223 -28.21 -1.58 17.79
N LYS A 224 -28.17 -0.90 18.93
CA LYS A 224 -29.31 -0.13 19.48
C LYS A 224 -29.84 0.94 18.51
N ASP A 225 -29.01 1.47 17.64
CA ASP A 225 -29.36 2.45 16.60
C ASP A 225 -29.88 1.81 15.29
N GLY A 226 -30.03 0.49 15.25
CA GLY A 226 -30.47 -0.26 14.08
C GLY A 226 -29.38 -0.48 13.01
N ILE A 227 -28.17 0.03 13.23
CA ILE A 227 -27.05 -0.18 12.32
C ILE A 227 -26.47 -1.59 12.54
N PRO A 228 -26.13 -2.35 11.48
CA PRO A 228 -25.59 -3.70 11.62
C PRO A 228 -24.18 -3.68 12.21
N THR A 229 -23.82 -4.81 12.81
CA THR A 229 -22.42 -5.13 13.06
C THR A 229 -21.73 -5.57 11.78
N TYR A 230 -20.39 -5.55 11.78
CA TYR A 230 -19.56 -6.03 10.66
C TYR A 230 -19.96 -7.43 10.18
N HIS A 231 -20.15 -8.37 11.12
CA HIS A 231 -20.46 -9.76 10.77
C HIS A 231 -21.74 -9.89 9.96
N PHE A 232 -22.79 -9.20 10.37
CA PHE A 232 -24.09 -9.28 9.71
C PHE A 232 -24.09 -8.55 8.35
N ALA A 233 -23.51 -7.34 8.31
CA ALA A 233 -23.38 -6.58 7.08
C ALA A 233 -22.53 -7.33 6.05
N HIS A 234 -21.40 -7.91 6.47
CA HIS A 234 -20.52 -8.70 5.63
C HIS A 234 -21.24 -9.85 4.93
N ALA A 235 -22.00 -10.67 5.69
CA ALA A 235 -22.69 -11.82 5.12
C ALA A 235 -23.73 -11.41 4.05
N ILE A 236 -24.52 -10.38 4.33
CA ILE A 236 -25.58 -9.90 3.43
C ILE A 236 -24.97 -9.23 2.19
N ASP A 237 -23.99 -8.36 2.38
CA ASP A 237 -23.41 -7.59 1.27
C ASP A 237 -22.61 -8.46 0.32
N ASP A 238 -21.76 -9.35 0.84
CA ASP A 238 -21.00 -10.24 -0.01
C ASP A 238 -21.92 -11.21 -0.77
N HIS A 239 -23.05 -11.62 -0.19
CA HIS A 239 -24.07 -12.39 -0.91
C HIS A 239 -24.74 -11.58 -2.02
N LEU A 240 -25.30 -10.41 -1.70
CA LEU A 240 -26.08 -9.60 -2.66
C LEU A 240 -25.22 -8.93 -3.73
N MET A 241 -23.96 -8.58 -3.42
CA MET A 241 -23.01 -8.08 -4.40
C MET A 241 -22.35 -9.20 -5.21
N ARG A 242 -22.71 -10.45 -4.91
CA ARG A 242 -22.28 -11.67 -5.64
C ARG A 242 -20.78 -11.88 -5.58
N THR A 243 -20.18 -11.60 -4.43
CA THR A 243 -18.76 -11.88 -4.14
C THR A 243 -18.50 -13.38 -4.19
N THR A 244 -17.46 -13.79 -4.89
CA THR A 244 -17.09 -15.20 -5.01
C THR A 244 -15.89 -15.58 -4.15
N VAL A 245 -14.97 -14.62 -3.93
CA VAL A 245 -13.80 -14.78 -3.06
C VAL A 245 -13.66 -13.58 -2.15
N VAL A 246 -13.52 -13.84 -0.86
CA VAL A 246 -13.25 -12.85 0.19
C VAL A 246 -11.78 -12.94 0.58
N VAL A 247 -10.99 -11.94 0.19
CA VAL A 247 -9.60 -11.78 0.65
C VAL A 247 -9.59 -10.85 1.85
N ARG A 248 -8.96 -11.26 2.93
CA ARG A 248 -8.83 -10.45 4.16
C ARG A 248 -7.66 -10.89 5.01
N GLY A 249 -7.27 -10.07 5.99
CA GLY A 249 -6.16 -10.39 6.89
C GLY A 249 -6.41 -11.63 7.75
N GLY A 250 -5.34 -12.33 8.11
CA GLY A 250 -5.40 -13.56 8.91
C GLY A 250 -5.99 -13.40 10.30
N GLU A 251 -6.06 -12.17 10.83
CA GLU A 251 -6.74 -11.84 12.10
C GLU A 251 -8.23 -12.16 12.08
N TRP A 252 -8.85 -12.17 10.90
CA TRP A 252 -10.27 -12.46 10.72
C TRP A 252 -10.58 -13.97 10.70
N LEU A 253 -9.58 -14.85 10.70
CA LEU A 253 -9.80 -16.29 10.68
C LEU A 253 -10.58 -16.75 11.92
N ALA A 254 -10.33 -16.14 13.07
CA ALA A 254 -11.07 -16.42 14.31
C ALA A 254 -12.58 -16.12 14.22
N SER A 255 -12.99 -15.26 13.30
CA SER A 255 -14.40 -14.92 13.03
C SER A 255 -15.06 -15.85 12.00
N ALA A 256 -14.31 -16.74 11.36
CA ALA A 256 -14.83 -17.63 10.33
C ALA A 256 -16.01 -18.52 10.81
N PRO A 257 -16.03 -19.06 12.05
CA PRO A 257 -17.19 -19.80 12.55
C PRO A 257 -18.47 -18.97 12.60
N ILE A 258 -18.39 -17.69 12.96
CA ILE A 258 -19.52 -16.77 12.99
C ILE A 258 -20.07 -16.57 11.57
N HIS A 259 -19.18 -16.31 10.60
CA HIS A 259 -19.58 -16.11 9.22
C HIS A 259 -20.14 -17.39 8.60
N TYR A 260 -19.53 -18.54 8.90
CA TYR A 260 -20.04 -19.83 8.47
C TYR A 260 -21.49 -20.04 8.93
N GLU A 261 -21.78 -19.79 10.21
CA GLU A 261 -23.14 -19.89 10.74
C GLU A 261 -24.09 -18.89 10.10
N LEU A 262 -23.67 -17.62 9.93
CA LEU A 262 -24.49 -16.57 9.32
C LEU A 262 -24.90 -16.90 7.88
N PHE A 263 -23.97 -17.33 7.04
CA PHE A 263 -24.30 -17.76 5.67
C PHE A 263 -25.28 -18.94 5.69
N HIS A 264 -25.13 -19.87 6.61
CA HIS A 264 -26.02 -21.04 6.74
C HIS A 264 -27.45 -20.63 7.16
N VAL A 265 -27.59 -19.83 8.24
CA VAL A 265 -28.92 -19.43 8.74
C VAL A 265 -29.64 -18.48 7.79
N LEU A 266 -28.90 -17.66 7.03
CA LEU A 266 -29.45 -16.80 5.98
C LEU A 266 -29.82 -17.59 4.71
N GLY A 267 -29.37 -18.83 4.58
CA GLY A 267 -29.62 -19.65 3.39
C GLY A 267 -28.75 -19.24 2.19
N PHE A 268 -27.62 -18.60 2.46
CA PHE A 268 -26.71 -18.10 1.42
C PHE A 268 -25.63 -19.12 1.09
N LYS A 269 -25.20 -19.13 -0.18
CA LYS A 269 -23.98 -19.82 -0.56
C LYS A 269 -22.78 -19.02 -0.03
N MET A 270 -21.95 -19.66 0.78
CA MET A 270 -20.75 -19.05 1.32
C MET A 270 -19.71 -18.81 0.20
N PRO A 271 -19.08 -17.64 0.11
CA PRO A 271 -17.96 -17.40 -0.80
C PRO A 271 -16.73 -18.21 -0.37
N LYS A 272 -15.76 -18.33 -1.24
CA LYS A 272 -14.42 -18.78 -0.86
C LYS A 272 -13.76 -17.72 0.02
N TYR A 273 -12.90 -18.14 0.92
CA TYR A 273 -12.12 -17.24 1.77
C TYR A 273 -10.62 -17.44 1.55
N ALA A 274 -9.89 -16.33 1.55
CA ALA A 274 -8.46 -16.30 1.47
C ALA A 274 -7.91 -15.40 2.58
N HIS A 275 -7.40 -15.98 3.66
CA HIS A 275 -6.83 -15.25 4.78
C HIS A 275 -5.34 -15.04 4.58
N THR A 276 -4.98 -13.80 4.22
CA THR A 276 -3.60 -13.41 3.95
C THR A 276 -2.78 -13.33 5.25
N ALA A 277 -1.52 -13.72 5.14
CA ALA A 277 -0.59 -13.53 6.25
C ALA A 277 -0.26 -12.05 6.46
N HIS A 278 0.09 -11.70 7.70
CA HIS A 278 0.51 -10.33 8.02
C HIS A 278 1.82 -9.95 7.33
N LEU A 279 1.97 -8.66 7.03
CA LEU A 279 3.26 -8.11 6.67
C LEU A 279 4.14 -8.03 7.92
N MET A 280 5.28 -8.69 7.86
CA MET A 280 6.26 -8.82 8.93
C MET A 280 7.52 -8.04 8.58
N LYS A 281 8.29 -7.70 9.58
CA LYS A 281 9.59 -7.03 9.46
C LYS A 281 10.57 -7.64 10.45
N PHE A 282 11.86 -7.61 10.14
CA PHE A 282 12.88 -7.92 11.15
C PHE A 282 12.90 -6.81 12.20
N ASP A 283 12.95 -7.23 13.45
CA ASP A 283 13.14 -6.34 14.59
C ASP A 283 14.63 -6.29 14.92
N GLU A 284 15.23 -5.11 14.73
CA GLU A 284 16.67 -4.92 14.97
C GLU A 284 17.05 -5.06 16.46
N GLU A 285 16.10 -4.79 17.37
CA GLU A 285 16.34 -4.89 18.81
C GLU A 285 16.34 -6.34 19.30
N THR A 286 15.45 -7.17 18.76
CA THR A 286 15.26 -8.57 19.23
C THR A 286 15.86 -9.61 18.30
N GLY A 287 16.19 -9.24 17.06
CA GLY A 287 16.64 -10.16 16.01
C GLY A 287 15.55 -11.10 15.48
N GLY A 288 14.30 -10.92 15.93
CA GLY A 288 13.15 -11.71 15.53
C GLY A 288 12.31 -11.05 14.44
N LYS A 289 11.23 -11.73 14.04
CA LYS A 289 10.23 -11.14 13.13
C LYS A 289 9.08 -10.57 13.94
N ARG A 290 8.63 -9.38 13.60
CA ARG A 290 7.44 -8.75 14.18
C ARG A 290 6.51 -8.21 13.10
N LYS A 291 5.23 -8.03 13.42
CA LYS A 291 4.27 -7.35 12.56
C LYS A 291 4.64 -5.87 12.44
N LEU A 292 4.50 -5.29 11.24
CA LEU A 292 4.60 -3.85 11.06
C LEU A 292 3.53 -3.14 11.89
N SER A 293 3.88 -2.02 12.49
CA SER A 293 2.99 -1.25 13.37
C SER A 293 2.97 0.24 13.02
N LYS A 294 1.79 0.85 13.11
CA LYS A 294 1.58 2.28 12.82
C LYS A 294 2.48 3.21 13.64
N ARG A 295 2.86 2.80 14.86
CA ARG A 295 3.66 3.65 15.77
C ARG A 295 5.17 3.60 15.49
N LYS A 296 5.65 2.45 15.02
CA LYS A 296 7.10 2.20 14.86
C LYS A 296 7.57 2.28 13.41
N ASP A 297 6.69 2.06 12.44
CA ASP A 297 7.05 1.84 11.04
C ASP A 297 6.33 2.84 10.13
N PRO A 298 6.95 3.98 9.77
CA PRO A 298 6.36 4.96 8.86
C PRO A 298 6.08 4.34 7.48
N GLU A 299 6.88 3.37 7.05
CA GLU A 299 6.70 2.59 5.82
C GLU A 299 5.44 1.72 5.81
N LEU A 300 4.69 1.65 6.90
CA LEU A 300 3.37 1.02 6.88
C LEU A 300 2.33 1.91 6.18
N SER A 301 2.46 3.24 6.24
CA SER A 301 1.55 4.19 5.60
C SER A 301 1.77 4.23 4.09
N LEU A 302 0.70 4.14 3.29
CA LEU A 302 0.81 4.33 1.83
C LEU A 302 1.17 5.77 1.44
N ASP A 303 0.79 6.75 2.24
CA ASP A 303 1.18 8.15 2.04
C ASP A 303 2.70 8.35 2.12
N TYR A 304 3.41 7.53 2.88
CA TYR A 304 4.87 7.54 2.93
C TYR A 304 5.46 7.34 1.52
N TYR A 305 5.00 6.32 0.81
CA TYR A 305 5.51 6.01 -0.54
C TYR A 305 5.09 7.06 -1.56
N ARG A 306 3.87 7.58 -1.47
CA ARG A 306 3.36 8.63 -2.36
C ARG A 306 4.12 9.93 -2.19
N LYS A 307 4.32 10.37 -0.95
CA LYS A 307 5.04 11.62 -0.62
C LYS A 307 6.52 11.55 -0.97
N ASP A 308 7.17 10.43 -0.74
CA ASP A 308 8.56 10.23 -1.16
C ASP A 308 8.69 9.97 -2.67
N GLY A 309 7.58 9.65 -3.36
CA GLY A 309 7.53 9.47 -4.81
C GLY A 309 8.08 8.14 -5.29
N TYR A 310 7.67 7.03 -4.62
CA TYR A 310 7.90 5.70 -5.15
C TYR A 310 7.04 5.48 -6.39
N HIS A 311 7.65 5.08 -7.48
CA HIS A 311 6.93 4.86 -8.73
C HIS A 311 5.90 3.73 -8.59
N PRO A 312 4.62 3.93 -8.99
CA PRO A 312 3.55 2.94 -8.78
C PRO A 312 3.88 1.54 -9.30
N TYR A 313 4.48 1.47 -10.48
CA TYR A 313 4.88 0.20 -11.08
C TYR A 313 5.92 -0.55 -10.24
N THR A 314 6.91 0.15 -9.68
CA THR A 314 7.95 -0.48 -8.84
C THR A 314 7.35 -1.04 -7.56
N MET A 315 6.38 -0.34 -6.97
CA MET A 315 5.64 -0.84 -5.81
C MET A 315 4.83 -2.10 -6.16
N LYS A 316 4.19 -2.12 -7.32
CA LYS A 316 3.43 -3.28 -7.80
C LYS A 316 4.35 -4.49 -8.01
N VAL A 317 5.50 -4.32 -8.66
CA VAL A 317 6.52 -5.36 -8.83
C VAL A 317 6.98 -5.89 -7.48
N TYR A 318 7.33 -5.02 -6.54
CA TYR A 318 7.76 -5.42 -5.21
C TYR A 318 6.69 -6.24 -4.46
N LEU A 319 5.44 -5.76 -4.45
CA LEU A 319 4.34 -6.46 -3.79
C LEU A 319 4.06 -7.82 -4.44
N MET A 320 4.18 -7.95 -5.75
CA MET A 320 4.05 -9.24 -6.45
C MET A 320 5.10 -10.25 -5.98
N THR A 321 6.32 -9.80 -5.64
CA THR A 321 7.35 -10.70 -5.05
C THR A 321 6.97 -11.19 -3.66
N LEU A 322 6.19 -10.41 -2.91
CA LEU A 322 5.67 -10.80 -1.59
C LEU A 322 4.44 -11.68 -1.69
N LEU A 323 3.62 -11.47 -2.73
CA LEU A 323 2.37 -12.20 -2.94
C LEU A 323 2.60 -13.63 -3.42
N ASN A 324 3.50 -13.83 -4.38
CA ASN A 324 3.76 -15.15 -4.95
C ASN A 324 5.26 -15.44 -5.04
N SER A 325 5.66 -16.55 -4.45
CA SER A 325 7.06 -16.98 -4.36
C SER A 325 7.74 -17.23 -5.71
N ASN A 326 6.99 -17.48 -6.77
CA ASN A 326 7.47 -17.75 -8.12
C ASN A 326 7.40 -16.53 -9.07
N PHE A 327 6.96 -15.37 -8.57
CA PHE A 327 6.85 -14.17 -9.41
C PHE A 327 8.23 -13.62 -9.84
N GLU A 328 9.20 -13.60 -8.94
CA GLU A 328 10.52 -13.04 -9.20
C GLU A 328 11.23 -13.78 -10.35
N GLU A 329 11.24 -15.13 -10.31
CA GLU A 329 11.78 -15.97 -11.38
C GLU A 329 11.05 -15.75 -12.71
N TRP A 330 9.71 -15.63 -12.67
CA TRP A 330 8.92 -15.39 -13.86
C TRP A 330 9.23 -14.00 -14.46
N HIS A 331 9.34 -12.96 -13.63
CA HIS A 331 9.62 -11.59 -14.06
C HIS A 331 11.03 -11.45 -14.67
N GLU A 332 12.01 -12.16 -14.10
CA GLU A 332 13.37 -12.22 -14.66
C GLU A 332 13.39 -12.94 -16.02
N LYS A 333 12.63 -14.02 -16.15
CA LYS A 333 12.55 -14.81 -17.38
C LYS A 333 11.79 -14.10 -18.51
N PHE A 334 10.85 -13.26 -18.17
CA PHE A 334 9.97 -12.54 -19.11
C PHE A 334 9.97 -11.03 -18.84
N PRO A 335 11.12 -10.35 -18.99
CA PRO A 335 11.26 -8.94 -18.60
C PRO A 335 10.41 -7.95 -19.42
N ASP A 336 9.99 -8.36 -20.62
CA ASP A 336 9.20 -7.53 -21.55
C ASP A 336 7.68 -7.80 -21.44
N LYS A 337 7.27 -8.75 -20.60
CA LYS A 337 5.84 -9.02 -20.40
C LYS A 337 5.24 -8.09 -19.37
N ASP A 338 3.97 -7.75 -19.60
CA ASP A 338 3.17 -7.09 -18.57
C ASP A 338 3.08 -8.00 -17.33
N ILE A 339 3.35 -7.44 -16.15
CA ILE A 339 3.28 -8.20 -14.88
C ILE A 339 1.89 -8.76 -14.61
N ASN A 340 0.85 -8.18 -15.22
CA ASN A 340 -0.52 -8.68 -15.16
C ASN A 340 -0.72 -10.01 -15.90
N GLU A 341 0.21 -10.39 -16.80
CA GLU A 341 0.21 -11.70 -17.46
C GLU A 341 0.75 -12.81 -16.55
N PHE A 342 1.32 -12.47 -15.41
CA PHE A 342 1.78 -13.47 -14.46
C PHE A 342 0.62 -14.36 -14.01
N PRO A 343 0.78 -15.70 -14.05
CA PRO A 343 -0.25 -16.65 -13.62
C PRO A 343 -0.38 -16.65 -12.08
N PHE A 344 -1.00 -15.62 -11.56
CA PHE A 344 -1.21 -15.42 -10.13
C PHE A 344 -2.06 -16.53 -9.52
N SER A 345 -1.67 -17.04 -8.35
CA SER A 345 -2.36 -18.13 -7.67
C SER A 345 -2.28 -17.99 -6.15
N LEU A 346 -3.41 -18.24 -5.46
CA LEU A 346 -3.49 -18.13 -3.99
C LEU A 346 -2.68 -19.22 -3.28
N ASP A 347 -2.53 -20.40 -3.86
CA ASP A 347 -1.76 -21.52 -3.30
C ASP A 347 -0.24 -21.25 -3.25
N LYS A 348 0.24 -20.22 -3.95
CA LYS A 348 1.63 -19.77 -3.92
C LYS A 348 1.86 -18.59 -2.98
N MET A 349 0.84 -18.17 -2.24
CA MET A 349 0.98 -17.12 -1.24
C MET A 349 1.57 -17.67 0.07
N SER A 350 2.31 -16.83 0.79
CA SER A 350 2.89 -17.19 2.09
C SER A 350 1.78 -17.39 3.14
N THR A 351 1.89 -18.47 3.89
CA THR A 351 0.98 -18.79 5.02
C THR A 351 1.48 -18.23 6.37
N SER A 352 2.77 -17.93 6.48
CA SER A 352 3.45 -17.58 7.75
C SER A 352 3.84 -16.12 7.90
N GLY A 353 3.62 -15.29 6.89
CA GLY A 353 3.97 -13.88 6.86
C GLY A 353 4.83 -13.52 5.66
N ALA A 354 4.50 -12.40 5.03
CA ALA A 354 5.32 -11.80 3.99
C ALA A 354 6.32 -10.84 4.67
N LEU A 355 7.61 -11.08 4.47
CA LEU A 355 8.66 -10.26 5.08
C LEU A 355 8.89 -9.00 4.25
N PHE A 356 8.53 -7.85 4.80
CA PHE A 356 8.86 -6.56 4.24
C PHE A 356 10.37 -6.30 4.38
N ASP A 357 11.02 -6.04 3.24
CA ASP A 357 12.44 -5.76 3.12
C ASP A 357 12.62 -4.48 2.29
N LYS A 358 13.07 -3.41 2.95
CA LYS A 358 13.26 -2.10 2.32
C LYS A 358 14.41 -2.09 1.33
N ASP A 359 15.48 -2.84 1.59
CA ASP A 359 16.62 -2.93 0.68
C ASP A 359 16.24 -3.66 -0.60
N LYS A 360 15.44 -4.73 -0.49
CA LYS A 360 14.87 -5.41 -1.65
C LYS A 360 13.95 -4.48 -2.45
N LEU A 361 13.11 -3.69 -1.78
CA LEU A 361 12.27 -2.67 -2.44
C LEU A 361 13.13 -1.68 -3.22
N HIS A 362 14.17 -1.12 -2.59
CA HIS A 362 15.06 -0.15 -3.23
C HIS A 362 15.81 -0.77 -4.42
N ASN A 363 16.23 -2.03 -4.33
CA ASN A 363 16.88 -2.73 -5.45
C ASN A 363 15.90 -2.93 -6.63
N ILE A 364 14.64 -3.26 -6.36
CA ILE A 364 13.59 -3.34 -7.39
C ILE A 364 13.36 -1.96 -8.02
N CYS A 365 13.25 -0.90 -7.20
CA CYS A 365 13.10 0.46 -7.70
C CYS A 365 14.24 0.84 -8.66
N LYS A 366 15.50 0.60 -8.27
CA LYS A 366 16.69 0.85 -9.10
C LYS A 366 16.64 0.08 -10.43
N ASN A 367 16.23 -1.17 -10.38
CA ASN A 367 16.14 -2.01 -11.56
C ASN A 367 15.03 -1.53 -12.52
N GLU A 368 13.84 -1.31 -12.00
CA GLU A 368 12.69 -0.93 -12.83
C GLU A 368 12.81 0.50 -13.37
N LEU A 369 13.22 1.48 -12.56
CA LEU A 369 13.43 2.85 -13.05
C LEU A 369 14.54 2.92 -14.11
N SER A 370 15.55 2.05 -14.03
CA SER A 370 16.60 2.02 -15.05
C SER A 370 16.12 1.54 -16.43
N LYS A 371 14.93 0.95 -16.53
CA LYS A 371 14.33 0.49 -17.80
C LYS A 371 13.52 1.59 -18.51
N LEU A 372 13.10 2.62 -17.78
CA LEU A 372 12.32 3.73 -18.34
C LEU A 372 13.14 4.52 -19.34
N SER A 373 12.46 5.21 -20.25
CA SER A 373 13.03 6.31 -21.03
C SER A 373 13.19 7.56 -20.16
N GLU A 374 13.98 8.52 -20.63
CA GLU A 374 14.10 9.82 -19.97
C GLU A 374 12.79 10.59 -19.93
N ASP A 375 11.95 10.48 -20.99
CA ASP A 375 10.66 11.14 -21.06
C ASP A 375 9.66 10.54 -20.04
N GLU A 376 9.57 9.22 -19.95
CA GLU A 376 8.72 8.55 -18.95
C GLU A 376 9.11 8.93 -17.52
N LEU A 377 10.40 8.98 -17.24
CA LEU A 377 10.85 9.41 -15.91
C LEU A 377 10.63 10.89 -15.68
N TYR A 378 10.82 11.74 -16.72
CA TYR A 378 10.53 13.17 -16.66
C TYR A 378 9.07 13.43 -16.31
N ASP A 379 8.14 12.79 -17.00
CA ASP A 379 6.70 12.97 -16.79
C ASP A 379 6.30 12.53 -15.36
N PHE A 380 6.80 11.40 -14.91
CA PHE A 380 6.58 10.94 -13.52
C PHE A 380 7.10 11.95 -12.47
N LEU A 381 8.32 12.46 -12.66
CA LEU A 381 8.91 13.43 -11.72
C LEU A 381 8.20 14.78 -11.76
N TYR A 382 7.73 15.19 -12.93
CA TYR A 382 6.96 16.42 -13.10
C TYR A 382 5.64 16.36 -12.34
N ASP A 383 4.87 15.29 -12.53
CA ASP A 383 3.58 15.08 -11.86
C ASP A 383 3.75 14.98 -10.35
N TRP A 384 4.77 14.25 -9.90
CA TRP A 384 5.08 14.15 -8.48
C TRP A 384 5.45 15.53 -7.88
N ALA A 385 6.28 16.31 -8.55
CA ALA A 385 6.70 17.62 -8.09
C ALA A 385 5.54 18.63 -8.07
N GLU A 386 4.61 18.54 -9.03
CA GLU A 386 3.42 19.38 -9.05
C GLU A 386 2.53 19.16 -7.84
N GLU A 387 2.40 17.90 -7.40
CA GLU A 387 1.58 17.55 -6.24
C GLU A 387 2.30 17.83 -4.89
N ASN A 388 3.60 17.53 -4.80
CA ASN A 388 4.31 17.49 -3.52
C ASN A 388 5.27 18.65 -3.28
N GLU A 389 5.82 19.28 -4.34
CA GLU A 389 6.81 20.35 -4.27
C GLU A 389 6.55 21.47 -5.31
N PRO A 390 5.34 22.06 -5.37
CA PRO A 390 4.91 22.96 -6.44
C PRO A 390 5.81 24.20 -6.59
N GLU A 391 6.41 24.70 -5.52
CA GLU A 391 7.32 25.83 -5.57
C GLU A 391 8.65 25.45 -6.23
N LYS A 392 9.22 24.31 -5.86
CA LYS A 392 10.48 23.82 -6.41
C LYS A 392 10.32 23.30 -7.85
N LYS A 393 9.15 22.79 -8.21
CA LYS A 393 8.84 22.35 -9.56
C LYS A 393 9.19 23.40 -10.61
N ASN A 394 8.85 24.67 -10.37
CA ASN A 394 9.13 25.75 -11.31
C ASN A 394 10.64 25.98 -11.52
N ILE A 395 11.47 25.62 -10.56
CA ILE A 395 12.93 25.68 -10.67
C ILE A 395 13.47 24.45 -11.41
N TRP A 396 13.07 23.27 -10.97
CA TRP A 396 13.56 22.00 -11.52
C TRP A 396 13.19 21.81 -12.99
N PHE A 397 12.02 22.26 -13.39
CA PHE A 397 11.46 22.07 -14.73
C PHE A 397 11.43 23.36 -15.58
N ALA A 398 12.19 24.39 -15.18
CA ALA A 398 12.31 25.63 -15.94
C ALA A 398 12.91 25.41 -17.35
N ASP A 399 13.80 24.45 -17.48
CA ASP A 399 14.45 24.06 -18.74
C ASP A 399 14.30 22.54 -18.93
N LYS A 400 13.41 22.16 -19.86
CA LYS A 400 13.11 20.75 -20.16
C LYS A 400 14.35 20.02 -20.71
N GLU A 401 15.10 20.63 -21.62
CA GLU A 401 16.26 19.98 -22.24
C GLU A 401 17.37 19.75 -21.21
N LYS A 402 17.59 20.69 -20.32
CA LYS A 402 18.53 20.53 -19.19
C LYS A 402 18.12 19.38 -18.30
N MET A 403 16.84 19.31 -17.90
CA MET A 403 16.33 18.21 -17.06
C MET A 403 16.47 16.86 -17.78
N LEU A 404 16.10 16.75 -19.04
CA LEU A 404 16.28 15.51 -19.81
C LEU A 404 17.76 15.13 -19.92
N GLY A 405 18.65 16.10 -20.11
CA GLY A 405 20.10 15.88 -20.09
C GLY A 405 20.62 15.31 -18.78
N ILE A 406 20.14 15.83 -17.66
CA ILE A 406 20.43 15.31 -16.30
C ILE A 406 19.94 13.86 -16.16
N LEU A 407 18.71 13.59 -16.56
CA LEU A 407 18.13 12.25 -16.46
C LEU A 407 18.89 11.24 -17.34
N ARG A 408 19.20 11.59 -18.59
CA ARG A 408 20.03 10.75 -19.50
C ARG A 408 21.35 10.38 -18.85
N LEU A 409 22.01 11.35 -18.25
CA LEU A 409 23.30 11.16 -17.60
C LEU A 409 23.21 10.16 -16.43
N TYR A 410 22.28 10.40 -15.52
CA TYR A 410 22.10 9.56 -14.33
C TYR A 410 21.53 8.17 -14.63
N MET A 411 20.71 8.03 -15.67
CA MET A 411 20.20 6.74 -16.13
C MET A 411 21.21 5.96 -16.99
N GLY A 412 22.29 6.62 -17.43
CA GLY A 412 23.28 6.03 -18.33
C GLY A 412 22.71 5.70 -19.72
N ILE A 413 21.81 6.56 -20.23
CA ILE A 413 21.26 6.39 -21.58
C ILE A 413 22.37 6.59 -22.62
N GLY A 414 22.47 5.66 -23.57
CA GLY A 414 23.59 5.63 -24.54
C GLY A 414 24.86 4.95 -24.06
N MET A 415 24.94 4.58 -22.78
CA MET A 415 26.07 3.81 -22.24
C MET A 415 25.90 2.29 -22.48
N LYS A 416 27.01 1.55 -22.45
CA LYS A 416 27.00 0.08 -22.58
C LYS A 416 26.10 -0.60 -21.54
N ARG A 417 25.96 -0.01 -20.36
CA ARG A 417 25.10 -0.48 -19.28
C ARG A 417 24.36 0.70 -18.68
N ARG A 418 23.06 0.52 -18.44
CA ARG A 418 22.24 1.47 -17.71
C ARG A 418 22.73 1.62 -16.26
N ARG A 419 22.67 2.83 -15.73
CA ARG A 419 22.93 3.10 -14.32
C ARG A 419 21.67 2.79 -13.51
N LYS A 420 21.87 2.42 -12.24
CA LYS A 420 20.81 2.00 -11.31
C LYS A 420 20.92 2.79 -10.01
N ASP A 421 20.91 4.12 -10.12
CA ASP A 421 21.09 5.01 -8.97
C ASP A 421 19.77 5.51 -8.39
N PHE A 422 18.72 5.61 -9.20
CA PHE A 422 17.44 6.19 -8.86
C PHE A 422 16.51 5.19 -8.18
N MET A 423 15.87 5.63 -7.08
CA MET A 423 14.93 4.81 -6.30
C MET A 423 13.52 5.40 -6.22
N TYR A 424 13.40 6.68 -5.91
CA TYR A 424 12.14 7.41 -5.77
C TYR A 424 12.35 8.91 -5.96
N ALA A 425 11.31 9.67 -6.27
CA ALA A 425 11.40 11.05 -6.72
C ALA A 425 12.18 11.97 -5.77
N LYS A 426 11.88 11.92 -4.47
CA LYS A 426 12.57 12.76 -3.48
C LYS A 426 14.08 12.51 -3.47
N GLN A 427 14.50 11.24 -3.46
CA GLN A 427 15.92 10.86 -3.53
C GLN A 427 16.57 11.30 -4.84
N ILE A 428 15.84 11.23 -5.98
CA ILE A 428 16.34 11.70 -7.26
C ILE A 428 16.64 13.21 -7.19
N PHE A 429 15.70 14.03 -6.69
CA PHE A 429 15.91 15.47 -6.57
C PHE A 429 17.01 15.82 -5.57
N GLU A 430 17.16 15.05 -4.49
CA GLU A 430 18.31 15.19 -3.58
C GLU A 430 19.63 14.90 -4.30
N MET A 431 19.68 13.87 -5.15
CA MET A 431 20.90 13.52 -5.90
C MET A 431 21.28 14.55 -6.96
N ILE A 432 20.29 15.14 -7.66
CA ILE A 432 20.52 16.04 -8.78
C ILE A 432 20.42 17.53 -8.39
N GLY A 433 20.16 17.81 -7.11
CA GLY A 433 19.89 19.16 -6.61
C GLY A 433 20.98 20.20 -6.95
N TYR A 434 22.23 19.77 -7.04
CA TYR A 434 23.35 20.64 -7.37
C TYR A 434 23.32 21.23 -8.80
N PHE A 435 22.45 20.72 -9.69
CA PHE A 435 22.22 21.32 -11.01
C PHE A 435 21.33 22.56 -10.97
N PHE A 436 20.69 22.83 -9.82
CA PHE A 436 19.75 23.93 -9.66
C PHE A 436 20.26 24.97 -8.66
N ASP A 437 19.95 26.24 -8.91
CA ASP A 437 20.33 27.34 -8.02
C ASP A 437 19.34 27.43 -6.85
N MET A 438 19.43 26.43 -5.96
CA MET A 438 18.67 26.37 -4.71
C MET A 438 19.63 26.49 -3.53
N GLU A 439 19.14 26.94 -2.37
CA GLU A 439 19.93 26.89 -1.15
C GLU A 439 20.37 25.45 -0.89
N ASP A 440 21.69 25.26 -0.87
CA ASP A 440 22.30 23.95 -0.74
C ASP A 440 22.21 23.47 0.71
N THR A 441 21.15 22.74 1.01
CA THR A 441 20.92 22.15 2.36
C THR A 441 21.63 20.79 2.53
N GLN A 442 22.32 20.30 1.49
CA GLN A 442 22.99 19.00 1.55
C GLN A 442 24.38 19.12 2.18
N GLU A 443 24.70 18.13 2.98
CA GLU A 443 26.05 17.95 3.51
C GLU A 443 27.03 17.70 2.36
N LYS A 444 28.09 18.52 2.28
CA LYS A 444 29.12 18.42 1.25
C LYS A 444 30.23 17.50 1.71
N ASP A 445 30.77 16.73 0.78
CA ASP A 445 31.96 15.94 1.05
C ASP A 445 33.16 16.87 1.25
N GLU A 446 34.04 16.52 2.16
CA GLU A 446 35.27 17.27 2.43
C GLU A 446 36.34 17.02 1.37
N PHE A 447 37.13 18.06 1.07
CA PHE A 447 38.31 17.90 0.22
C PHE A 447 39.36 17.08 0.97
N ARG A 448 39.92 16.05 0.32
CA ARG A 448 41.02 15.25 0.86
C ARG A 448 42.37 15.95 0.74
N MET A 449 42.44 16.97 -0.09
CA MET A 449 43.59 17.77 -0.42
C MET A 449 43.63 19.01 0.50
N ASP A 450 44.82 19.53 0.78
CA ASP A 450 44.91 20.76 1.55
C ASP A 450 44.34 21.98 0.81
N THR A 451 43.91 22.99 1.56
CA THR A 451 43.18 24.14 1.03
C THR A 451 43.94 24.91 -0.03
N GLU A 452 45.26 25.05 0.09
CA GLU A 452 46.08 25.81 -0.88
C GLU A 452 46.20 25.05 -2.21
N ASP A 453 46.41 23.73 -2.16
CA ASP A 453 46.41 22.89 -3.37
C ASP A 453 45.03 22.92 -4.03
N VAL A 454 43.93 22.82 -3.26
CA VAL A 454 42.56 22.94 -3.78
C VAL A 454 42.37 24.24 -4.54
N LYS A 455 42.72 25.40 -3.91
CA LYS A 455 42.60 26.71 -4.56
C LYS A 455 43.46 26.82 -5.82
N THR A 456 44.66 26.30 -5.78
CA THR A 456 45.59 26.31 -6.92
C THR A 456 45.01 25.52 -8.10
N ILE A 457 44.53 24.32 -7.85
CA ILE A 457 43.95 23.45 -8.89
C ILE A 457 42.69 24.06 -9.50
N LEU A 458 41.78 24.57 -8.66
CA LEU A 458 40.53 25.18 -9.13
C LEU A 458 40.78 26.44 -9.97
N ASN A 459 41.72 27.31 -9.58
CA ASN A 459 42.09 28.47 -10.38
C ASN A 459 42.73 28.07 -11.72
N GLU A 460 43.60 27.08 -11.74
CA GLU A 460 44.20 26.57 -12.98
C GLU A 460 43.14 25.95 -13.89
N TYR A 461 42.23 25.16 -13.34
CA TYR A 461 41.11 24.57 -14.08
C TYR A 461 40.24 25.65 -14.74
N LEU A 462 39.85 26.70 -14.01
CA LEU A 462 39.07 27.80 -14.57
C LEU A 462 39.78 28.54 -15.70
N SER A 463 41.12 28.63 -15.65
CA SER A 463 41.93 29.29 -16.68
C SER A 463 42.05 28.45 -17.96
N MET A 464 42.00 27.14 -17.86
CA MET A 464 42.16 26.19 -18.97
C MET A 464 40.82 25.69 -19.54
N TYR A 465 39.71 25.89 -18.84
CA TYR A 465 38.40 25.36 -19.23
C TYR A 465 37.91 25.97 -20.55
N ASN A 466 37.46 25.12 -21.45
CA ASN A 466 36.74 25.46 -22.65
C ASN A 466 35.55 24.55 -22.81
N HIS A 467 34.34 25.12 -22.93
CA HIS A 467 33.09 24.35 -23.00
C HIS A 467 32.96 23.48 -24.26
N GLU A 468 33.66 23.86 -25.32
CA GLU A 468 33.65 23.14 -26.62
C GLU A 468 34.59 21.91 -26.63
N ASP A 469 35.40 21.70 -25.57
CA ASP A 469 36.29 20.53 -25.51
C ASP A 469 35.49 19.23 -25.48
N ASP A 470 35.90 18.25 -26.25
CA ASP A 470 35.40 16.89 -26.05
C ASP A 470 35.98 16.27 -24.75
N ASN A 471 35.47 15.11 -24.38
CA ASN A 471 35.89 14.44 -23.15
C ASN A 471 37.41 14.17 -23.11
N SER A 472 38.01 13.84 -24.25
CA SER A 472 39.43 13.53 -24.34
C SER A 472 40.28 14.81 -24.19
N GLU A 473 39.91 15.87 -24.84
CA GLU A 473 40.59 17.19 -24.77
C GLU A 473 40.49 17.74 -23.35
N TRP A 474 39.30 17.70 -22.76
CA TRP A 474 39.06 18.10 -21.39
C TRP A 474 39.91 17.30 -20.38
N PHE A 475 39.93 15.96 -20.51
CA PHE A 475 40.71 15.12 -19.62
C PHE A 475 42.25 15.31 -19.78
N ASN A 476 42.71 15.63 -20.98
CA ASN A 476 44.13 15.98 -21.21
C ASN A 476 44.52 17.29 -20.49
N LYS A 477 43.57 18.25 -20.38
CA LYS A 477 43.82 19.45 -19.56
C LYS A 477 43.95 19.12 -18.06
N LEU A 478 43.15 18.17 -17.53
CA LEU A 478 43.29 17.67 -16.16
C LEU A 478 44.67 16.99 -15.96
N LYS A 479 45.16 16.22 -16.93
CA LYS A 479 46.49 15.63 -16.88
C LYS A 479 47.57 16.69 -16.84
N ALA A 480 47.42 17.76 -17.64
CA ALA A 480 48.38 18.86 -17.65
C ALA A 480 48.43 19.60 -16.29
N ILE A 481 47.28 19.78 -15.65
CA ILE A 481 47.20 20.32 -14.28
C ILE A 481 47.91 19.39 -13.28
N ALA A 482 47.65 18.09 -13.38
CA ALA A 482 48.30 17.09 -12.52
C ALA A 482 49.83 17.14 -12.63
N ASP A 483 50.38 17.06 -13.83
CA ASP A 483 51.82 17.11 -14.08
C ASP A 483 52.46 18.40 -13.55
N LYS A 484 51.77 19.55 -13.75
CA LYS A 484 52.26 20.87 -13.32
C LYS A 484 52.37 20.98 -11.81
N HIS A 485 51.48 20.35 -11.08
CA HIS A 485 51.38 20.46 -9.62
C HIS A 485 51.91 19.24 -8.83
N GLY A 486 52.62 18.34 -9.50
CA GLY A 486 53.30 17.20 -8.86
C GLY A 486 52.38 16.00 -8.59
N TYR A 487 51.26 15.89 -9.32
CA TYR A 487 50.39 14.73 -9.33
C TYR A 487 50.68 13.88 -10.59
N ALA A 488 50.52 12.57 -10.49
CA ALA A 488 50.75 11.70 -11.63
C ALA A 488 49.59 11.81 -12.64
N SER A 489 49.91 12.12 -13.90
CA SER A 489 48.95 12.11 -15.01
C SER A 489 48.71 10.69 -15.55
N ASP A 490 49.69 9.78 -15.36
CA ASP A 490 49.59 8.37 -15.73
C ASP A 490 49.46 7.47 -14.50
N MET A 491 48.38 6.71 -14.45
CA MET A 491 48.09 5.76 -13.37
C MET A 491 49.07 4.61 -13.29
N LYS A 492 49.74 4.23 -14.39
CA LYS A 492 50.77 3.20 -14.35
C LYS A 492 52.03 3.71 -13.67
N ALA A 493 52.43 4.94 -13.98
CA ALA A 493 53.54 5.61 -13.31
C ALA A 493 53.30 5.79 -11.81
N TYR A 494 52.08 6.20 -11.45
CA TYR A 494 51.69 6.33 -10.06
C TYR A 494 51.77 5.01 -9.28
N LYS A 495 51.20 3.93 -9.84
CA LYS A 495 51.23 2.61 -9.21
C LYS A 495 52.66 2.04 -9.08
N ALA A 496 53.55 2.41 -10.00
CA ALA A 496 54.96 1.96 -9.95
C ALA A 496 55.77 2.66 -8.84
N ASN A 497 55.51 3.93 -8.59
CA ASN A 497 56.20 4.70 -7.54
C ASN A 497 55.29 5.79 -6.94
N PRO A 498 54.36 5.43 -6.05
CA PRO A 498 53.41 6.39 -5.44
C PRO A 498 54.08 7.54 -4.68
N GLU A 499 55.20 7.26 -4.04
CA GLU A 499 55.97 8.22 -3.22
C GLU A 499 56.59 9.36 -4.04
N ALA A 500 56.68 9.22 -5.36
CA ALA A 500 57.21 10.26 -6.24
C ALA A 500 56.22 11.37 -6.54
N PHE A 501 54.94 11.19 -6.16
CA PHE A 501 53.86 12.10 -6.50
C PHE A 501 53.05 12.49 -5.26
N LYS A 502 52.41 13.68 -5.28
CA LYS A 502 51.44 14.10 -4.26
C LYS A 502 50.14 13.28 -4.28
N GLY A 503 49.82 12.67 -5.42
CA GLY A 503 48.65 11.90 -5.74
C GLY A 503 48.58 11.66 -7.24
N ASN A 504 47.38 11.57 -7.80
CA ASN A 504 47.19 11.29 -9.22
C ASN A 504 46.07 12.13 -9.85
N VAL A 505 45.86 12.03 -11.16
CA VAL A 505 44.86 12.79 -11.91
C VAL A 505 43.41 12.59 -11.38
N SER A 506 43.12 11.46 -10.74
CA SER A 506 41.81 11.22 -10.14
C SER A 506 41.58 12.14 -8.94
N ASP A 507 42.63 12.50 -8.19
CA ASP A 507 42.53 13.45 -7.07
C ASP A 507 42.22 14.86 -7.59
N ILE A 508 42.81 15.25 -8.74
CA ILE A 508 42.49 16.50 -9.45
C ILE A 508 40.99 16.51 -9.86
N ALA A 509 40.51 15.44 -10.47
CA ALA A 509 39.11 15.31 -10.87
C ALA A 509 38.17 15.31 -9.65
N GLU A 510 38.54 14.71 -8.52
CA GLU A 510 37.76 14.69 -7.27
C GLU A 510 37.59 16.12 -6.73
N VAL A 511 38.64 16.92 -6.69
CA VAL A 511 38.57 18.32 -6.24
C VAL A 511 37.58 19.11 -7.09
N ILE A 512 37.66 19.03 -8.41
CA ILE A 512 36.74 19.73 -9.30
C ILE A 512 35.31 19.20 -9.09
N ARG A 513 35.14 17.89 -8.96
CA ARG A 513 33.84 17.25 -8.72
C ARG A 513 33.19 17.74 -7.43
N ILE A 514 33.92 17.74 -6.31
CA ILE A 514 33.40 18.25 -5.04
C ILE A 514 33.06 19.74 -5.16
N ALA A 515 33.89 20.52 -5.85
CA ALA A 515 33.63 21.96 -6.01
C ALA A 515 32.33 22.25 -6.79
N VAL A 516 32.00 21.45 -7.83
CA VAL A 516 30.82 21.68 -8.65
C VAL A 516 29.57 20.94 -8.20
N THR A 517 29.71 19.81 -7.47
CA THR A 517 28.59 18.95 -7.09
C THR A 517 28.38 18.82 -5.58
N GLY A 518 29.37 19.15 -4.77
CA GLY A 518 29.40 18.86 -3.35
C GLY A 518 29.67 17.38 -3.01
N LYS A 519 29.93 16.50 -3.99
CA LYS A 519 30.08 15.05 -3.79
C LYS A 519 31.36 14.52 -4.43
N ALA A 520 32.04 13.65 -3.73
CA ALA A 520 33.25 12.96 -4.25
C ALA A 520 32.91 11.89 -5.30
N ASN A 521 31.72 11.31 -5.26
CA ASN A 521 31.28 10.27 -6.16
C ASN A 521 30.00 10.65 -6.91
N THR A 522 30.07 10.75 -8.22
CA THR A 522 28.99 11.13 -9.12
C THR A 522 29.13 10.39 -10.45
N PRO A 523 28.18 10.53 -11.41
CA PRO A 523 28.43 10.16 -12.81
C PRO A 523 29.65 10.88 -13.41
N ASP A 524 29.88 10.68 -14.70
CA ASP A 524 31.01 11.27 -15.44
C ASP A 524 31.06 12.80 -15.28
N LEU A 525 32.19 13.31 -14.81
CA LEU A 525 32.36 14.72 -14.46
C LEU A 525 32.29 15.64 -15.69
N TRP A 526 32.88 15.23 -16.82
CA TRP A 526 32.81 16.01 -18.06
C TRP A 526 31.34 16.21 -18.49
N SER A 527 30.56 15.13 -18.48
CA SER A 527 29.13 15.17 -18.80
C SER A 527 28.33 16.05 -17.83
N ILE A 528 28.65 15.98 -16.53
CA ILE A 528 28.02 16.84 -15.52
C ILE A 528 28.27 18.31 -15.82
N VAL A 529 29.51 18.69 -16.07
CA VAL A 529 29.90 20.06 -16.35
C VAL A 529 29.23 20.59 -17.64
N HIS A 530 29.13 19.74 -18.67
CA HIS A 530 28.45 20.07 -19.92
C HIS A 530 26.94 20.30 -19.74
N VAL A 531 26.25 19.42 -19.02
CA VAL A 531 24.82 19.57 -18.73
C VAL A 531 24.57 20.77 -17.80
N MET A 532 25.45 21.02 -16.85
CA MET A 532 25.37 22.16 -15.93
C MET A 532 25.53 23.50 -16.68
N GLY A 533 26.40 23.54 -17.65
CA GLY A 533 26.77 24.74 -18.39
C GLY A 533 27.89 25.53 -17.72
N GLU A 534 28.69 26.23 -18.55
CA GLU A 534 29.91 26.95 -18.14
C GLU A 534 29.65 27.98 -17.03
N ALA A 535 28.61 28.80 -17.17
CA ALA A 535 28.32 29.90 -16.26
C ALA A 535 28.07 29.37 -14.83
N GLN A 536 27.23 28.35 -14.68
CA GLN A 536 26.91 27.76 -13.39
C GLN A 536 28.12 27.00 -12.79
N MET A 537 28.87 26.28 -13.59
CA MET A 537 30.09 25.61 -13.16
C MET A 537 31.10 26.63 -12.61
N ARG A 538 31.35 27.73 -13.31
CA ARG A 538 32.26 28.79 -12.86
C ARG A 538 31.81 29.45 -11.55
N ASP A 539 30.51 29.76 -11.42
CA ASP A 539 29.94 30.31 -10.20
C ASP A 539 30.16 29.39 -8.98
N LYS A 540 29.89 28.10 -9.14
CA LYS A 540 30.11 27.11 -8.07
C LYS A 540 31.57 27.00 -7.64
N ILE A 541 32.49 26.98 -8.56
CA ILE A 541 33.93 26.93 -8.23
C ILE A 541 34.36 28.25 -7.56
N GLN A 542 33.88 29.42 -8.04
CA GLN A 542 34.21 30.70 -7.43
C GLN A 542 33.70 30.79 -5.97
N LYS A 543 32.53 30.21 -5.67
CA LYS A 543 32.03 30.13 -4.28
C LYS A 543 32.92 29.29 -3.38
N VAL A 544 33.64 28.31 -3.88
CA VAL A 544 34.63 27.51 -3.12
C VAL A 544 35.91 28.30 -2.94
N LEU A 545 36.31 29.13 -3.90
CA LEU A 545 37.52 29.94 -3.86
C LEU A 545 37.40 31.17 -2.95
N ALA A 546 36.18 31.67 -2.74
CA ALA A 546 35.90 32.81 -1.86
C ALA A 546 36.13 32.46 -0.38
#